data_d921173913b5c3a6a72c368ea09a553d
#
_entry.id   d921173913b5c3a6a72c368ea09a553d
#
_cell.length_a   1.000
_cell.length_b   1.000
_cell.length_c   1.000
_cell.angle_alpha   90.00
_cell.angle_beta   90.00
_cell.angle_gamma   90.00
#
_symmetry.space_group_name_H-M   'P 1'
#
loop_
_entity.id
_entity.type
_entity.pdbx_description
1 polymer ?
#
loop_
_entity_poly.entity_id
_entity_poly.type
_entity_poly.pdbx_seq_one_letter_code
_entity_poly.pdbx_strand_id
1 'polypeptide(L)'
;MALIDAVHAREILDSRGNPTVEVEVLLTDGSLGRAGVPSGASTGAFEAVELRDGDADRYQGKGVLKAVDNVIDVIGPEVQGLDATDQRLVDQVMLDLDGTANKGSLGANAILGVSLAVAHAAAESSSLPLYKYLGGPNAHVLPVPLMNILNGGSHADSDVDIQEFMVVPVGAATFSQGLQWGAEVYHALKAVLKEKGLATGLGDEGGFAPNLPSNRAALDLIVEAIGRAGYTAGEDIALALDVASSEFFENGAYQFEGKARTSAEMIAYYAELVEAYPLISIEDPLDEEDWDGWVAITAQLGEKVQLVGDDLFVTNPERLARGIKEKAANSLLVKVNQIGSLTETLDAISLAQRNGYTTISSHRSGETEDTTIADLAVAVNCGQIKTGAPARSERVAKYNQLLRIEEELGDAAEYAGRSAFPRFTA
;
A
#
# COMPACT_ATOMS: atom_id res chain seq x y z
N MET A 1 -16.42 29.83 -0.66
CA MET A 1 -15.88 29.00 -1.78
C MET A 1 -14.38 28.96 -1.57
N ALA A 2 -13.85 27.78 -1.43
CA ALA A 2 -12.42 27.53 -1.26
C ALA A 2 -11.77 27.41 -2.67
N LEU A 3 -11.57 28.55 -3.34
CA LEU A 3 -11.03 28.54 -4.70
C LEU A 3 -9.52 28.35 -4.68
N ILE A 4 -9.01 27.55 -5.61
CA ILE A 4 -7.59 27.37 -5.82
C ILE A 4 -6.99 28.70 -6.33
N ASP A 5 -6.04 29.27 -5.56
CA ASP A 5 -5.36 30.52 -5.88
C ASP A 5 -4.02 30.28 -6.59
N ALA A 6 -3.25 29.31 -6.08
CA ALA A 6 -1.96 28.96 -6.66
C ALA A 6 -1.63 27.47 -6.46
N VAL A 7 -0.88 26.93 -7.41
CA VAL A 7 -0.30 25.58 -7.34
C VAL A 7 1.22 25.71 -7.51
N HIS A 8 1.96 25.06 -6.64
CA HIS A 8 3.42 24.98 -6.70
C HIS A 8 3.90 23.56 -6.55
N ALA A 9 4.99 23.21 -7.20
CA ALA A 9 5.59 21.89 -7.06
C ALA A 9 7.10 21.99 -6.91
N ARG A 10 7.69 20.97 -6.32
CA ARG A 10 9.13 20.78 -6.20
C ARG A 10 9.51 19.31 -6.27
N GLU A 11 10.78 19.12 -6.61
CA GLU A 11 11.41 17.82 -6.45
C GLU A 11 11.90 17.64 -5.02
N ILE A 12 11.53 16.52 -4.38
CA ILE A 12 12.03 16.09 -3.08
C ILE A 12 12.67 14.71 -3.22
N LEU A 13 13.26 14.15 -2.16
CA LEU A 13 13.78 12.80 -2.15
C LEU A 13 12.84 11.82 -1.45
N ASP A 14 12.67 10.65 -2.03
CA ASP A 14 12.01 9.52 -1.41
C ASP A 14 12.94 8.78 -0.42
N SER A 15 12.43 7.78 0.29
CA SER A 15 13.15 6.98 1.30
C SER A 15 14.33 6.17 0.74
N ARG A 16 14.43 6.04 -0.60
CA ARG A 16 15.54 5.41 -1.30
C ARG A 16 16.56 6.42 -1.84
N GLY A 17 16.33 7.72 -1.60
CA GLY A 17 17.16 8.81 -2.13
C GLY A 17 16.93 9.10 -3.61
N ASN A 18 15.81 8.62 -4.19
CA ASN A 18 15.41 8.98 -5.55
C ASN A 18 14.49 10.20 -5.54
N PRO A 19 14.55 11.06 -6.56
CA PRO A 19 13.62 12.18 -6.69
C PRO A 19 12.17 11.73 -6.80
N THR A 20 11.27 12.50 -6.18
CA THR A 20 9.83 12.42 -6.35
C THR A 20 9.19 13.81 -6.29
N VAL A 21 7.92 13.92 -6.62
CA VAL A 21 7.18 15.18 -6.69
C VAL A 21 6.52 15.48 -5.35
N GLU A 22 6.65 16.74 -4.89
CA GLU A 22 5.81 17.31 -3.83
C GLU A 22 5.06 18.51 -4.40
N VAL A 23 3.76 18.59 -4.11
CA VAL A 23 2.87 19.66 -4.58
C VAL A 23 2.30 20.42 -3.39
N GLU A 24 2.19 21.73 -3.53
CA GLU A 24 1.47 22.63 -2.62
C GLU A 24 0.34 23.34 -3.38
N VAL A 25 -0.83 23.38 -2.77
CA VAL A 25 -2.01 24.12 -3.27
C VAL A 25 -2.44 25.14 -2.23
N LEU A 26 -2.45 26.42 -2.62
CA LEU A 26 -2.93 27.53 -1.82
C LEU A 26 -4.34 27.90 -2.26
N LEU A 27 -5.23 28.11 -1.29
CA LEU A 27 -6.59 28.57 -1.55
C LEU A 27 -6.75 30.08 -1.26
N THR A 28 -7.77 30.71 -1.81
CA THR A 28 -8.07 32.14 -1.65
C THR A 28 -8.35 32.57 -0.21
N ASP A 29 -8.68 31.64 0.68
CA ASP A 29 -8.87 31.88 2.11
C ASP A 29 -7.57 31.74 2.93
N GLY A 30 -6.45 31.38 2.28
CA GLY A 30 -5.15 31.17 2.88
C GLY A 30 -4.87 29.73 3.33
N SER A 31 -5.81 28.82 3.17
CA SER A 31 -5.60 27.40 3.46
C SER A 31 -4.58 26.80 2.50
N LEU A 32 -3.68 25.96 3.03
CA LEU A 32 -2.57 25.35 2.30
C LEU A 32 -2.61 23.84 2.43
N GLY A 33 -2.67 23.14 1.29
CA GLY A 33 -2.50 21.69 1.23
C GLY A 33 -1.16 21.31 0.63
N ARG A 34 -0.54 20.26 1.15
CA ARG A 34 0.72 19.70 0.64
C ARG A 34 0.61 18.18 0.55
N ALA A 35 1.19 17.61 -0.52
CA ALA A 35 1.27 16.16 -0.66
C ALA A 35 2.58 15.76 -1.34
N GLY A 36 3.22 14.71 -0.81
CA GLY A 36 4.36 14.04 -1.42
C GLY A 36 3.91 12.76 -2.14
N VAL A 37 4.38 12.57 -3.36
CA VAL A 37 3.99 11.42 -4.19
C VAL A 37 4.90 10.22 -3.92
N PRO A 38 4.36 9.02 -3.59
CA PRO A 38 5.16 7.82 -3.44
C PRO A 38 5.61 7.24 -4.78
N SER A 39 6.65 6.39 -4.77
CA SER A 39 7.24 5.78 -5.96
C SER A 39 7.51 4.28 -5.75
N GLY A 40 7.16 3.43 -6.72
CA GLY A 40 7.40 1.99 -6.66
C GLY A 40 8.85 1.59 -7.01
N ALA A 41 9.32 0.44 -6.50
CA ALA A 41 10.51 -0.25 -6.99
C ALA A 41 10.15 -1.27 -8.07
N SER A 42 9.27 -2.21 -7.72
CA SER A 42 8.52 -3.04 -8.67
C SER A 42 7.28 -2.28 -9.12
N THR A 43 6.91 -2.40 -10.39
CA THR A 43 5.72 -1.74 -10.94
C THR A 43 4.97 -2.73 -11.80
N GLY A 44 3.67 -2.92 -11.56
CA GLY A 44 2.79 -3.70 -12.43
C GLY A 44 2.76 -3.09 -13.84
N ALA A 45 2.67 -3.93 -14.86
CA ALA A 45 2.73 -3.49 -16.26
C ALA A 45 1.59 -2.51 -16.63
N PHE A 46 0.53 -2.48 -15.84
CA PHE A 46 -0.67 -1.70 -16.10
C PHE A 46 -0.82 -0.46 -15.18
N GLU A 47 0.22 -0.13 -14.40
CA GLU A 47 0.23 1.09 -13.60
C GLU A 47 0.22 2.36 -14.48
N ALA A 48 -0.36 3.43 -13.95
CA ALA A 48 -0.23 4.75 -14.55
C ALA A 48 1.24 5.22 -14.56
N VAL A 49 1.60 6.03 -15.56
CA VAL A 49 2.99 6.39 -15.85
C VAL A 49 3.55 7.35 -14.80
N GLU A 50 4.57 6.93 -14.07
CA GLU A 50 5.43 7.83 -13.32
C GLU A 50 6.39 8.53 -14.30
N LEU A 51 6.19 9.83 -14.52
CA LEU A 51 7.01 10.59 -15.47
C LEU A 51 8.38 10.89 -14.88
N ARG A 52 9.43 10.39 -15.55
CA ARG A 52 10.84 10.61 -15.24
C ARG A 52 11.52 11.42 -16.36
N ASP A 53 12.55 12.19 -15.98
CA ASP A 53 13.26 13.06 -16.93
C ASP A 53 14.05 12.27 -17.99
N GLY A 54 14.60 11.10 -17.60
CA GLY A 54 15.43 10.26 -18.44
C GLY A 54 16.82 10.84 -18.73
N ASP A 55 17.21 11.93 -18.05
CA ASP A 55 18.54 12.53 -18.16
C ASP A 55 19.54 11.74 -17.31
N ALA A 56 20.39 10.96 -17.97
CA ALA A 56 21.38 10.11 -17.32
C ALA A 56 22.38 10.86 -16.43
N ASP A 57 22.65 12.13 -16.74
CA ASP A 57 23.60 12.97 -16.01
C ASP A 57 23.00 13.54 -14.70
N ARG A 58 21.69 13.40 -14.53
CA ARG A 58 20.98 13.87 -13.34
C ARG A 58 20.18 12.75 -12.70
N TYR A 59 20.53 12.39 -11.43
CA TYR A 59 19.89 11.29 -10.67
C TYR A 59 19.80 9.98 -11.48
N GLN A 60 20.74 9.72 -12.37
CA GLN A 60 20.78 8.51 -13.21
C GLN A 60 19.50 8.31 -14.05
N GLY A 61 18.93 9.40 -14.55
CA GLY A 61 17.67 9.40 -15.31
C GLY A 61 16.39 9.49 -14.50
N LYS A 62 16.49 9.42 -13.14
CA LYS A 62 15.32 9.37 -12.26
C LYS A 62 14.77 10.74 -11.81
N GLY A 63 15.32 11.86 -12.32
CA GLY A 63 14.79 13.20 -12.05
C GLY A 63 13.30 13.31 -12.40
N VAL A 64 12.59 14.27 -11.79
CA VAL A 64 11.15 14.49 -12.00
C VAL A 64 10.81 15.95 -12.34
N LEU A 65 11.78 16.71 -12.85
CA LEU A 65 11.56 18.13 -13.20
C LEU A 65 10.49 18.30 -14.28
N LYS A 66 10.40 17.39 -15.26
CA LYS A 66 9.32 17.43 -16.26
C LYS A 66 7.93 17.34 -15.62
N ALA A 67 7.77 16.47 -14.60
CA ALA A 67 6.52 16.37 -13.85
C ALA A 67 6.27 17.63 -13.02
N VAL A 68 7.30 18.22 -12.41
CA VAL A 68 7.23 19.50 -11.68
C VAL A 68 6.82 20.63 -12.61
N ASP A 69 7.44 20.75 -13.79
CA ASP A 69 7.09 21.75 -14.79
C ASP A 69 5.65 21.57 -15.29
N ASN A 70 5.20 20.32 -15.51
CA ASN A 70 3.81 20.02 -15.87
C ASN A 70 2.81 20.48 -14.79
N VAL A 71 3.16 20.35 -13.52
CA VAL A 71 2.31 20.87 -12.43
C VAL A 71 2.23 22.39 -12.48
N ILE A 72 3.37 23.09 -12.63
CA ILE A 72 3.44 24.56 -12.52
C ILE A 72 2.89 25.23 -13.78
N ASP A 73 3.31 24.76 -14.96
CA ASP A 73 3.10 25.48 -16.22
C ASP A 73 1.85 24.99 -16.98
N VAL A 74 1.37 23.77 -16.69
CA VAL A 74 0.26 23.16 -17.44
C VAL A 74 -0.95 22.93 -16.55
N ILE A 75 -0.82 22.18 -15.46
CA ILE A 75 -1.97 21.83 -14.58
C ILE A 75 -2.40 23.06 -13.76
N GLY A 76 -1.45 23.76 -13.14
CA GLY A 76 -1.73 24.88 -12.24
C GLY A 76 -2.66 25.94 -12.86
N PRO A 77 -2.36 26.47 -14.08
CA PRO A 77 -3.23 27.44 -14.76
C PRO A 77 -4.66 26.94 -15.02
N GLU A 78 -4.84 25.64 -15.31
CA GLU A 78 -6.15 25.06 -15.65
C GLU A 78 -7.01 24.78 -14.42
N VAL A 79 -6.40 24.48 -13.28
CA VAL A 79 -7.15 24.24 -12.01
C VAL A 79 -7.33 25.52 -11.18
N GLN A 80 -6.60 26.59 -11.47
CA GLN A 80 -6.73 27.87 -10.77
C GLN A 80 -8.15 28.43 -10.93
N GLY A 81 -8.74 28.85 -9.80
CA GLY A 81 -10.11 29.36 -9.75
C GLY A 81 -11.18 28.29 -9.60
N LEU A 82 -10.86 26.99 -9.68
CA LEU A 82 -11.80 25.92 -9.36
C LEU A 82 -12.05 25.87 -7.86
N ASP A 83 -13.22 25.37 -7.45
CA ASP A 83 -13.53 25.09 -6.06
C ASP A 83 -12.82 23.82 -5.61
N ALA A 84 -11.89 23.93 -4.65
CA ALA A 84 -11.12 22.81 -4.13
C ALA A 84 -12.00 21.74 -3.45
N THR A 85 -13.23 22.07 -3.05
CA THR A 85 -14.18 21.10 -2.48
C THR A 85 -14.81 20.21 -3.54
N ASP A 86 -14.74 20.58 -4.81
CA ASP A 86 -15.20 19.74 -5.94
C ASP A 86 -14.04 18.89 -6.48
N GLN A 87 -13.54 17.97 -5.64
CA GLN A 87 -12.43 17.08 -5.97
C GLN A 87 -12.61 16.38 -7.32
N ARG A 88 -13.83 15.92 -7.61
CA ARG A 88 -14.10 15.19 -8.86
C ARG A 88 -13.93 16.06 -10.09
N LEU A 89 -14.33 17.33 -10.01
CA LEU A 89 -14.13 18.28 -11.11
C LEU A 89 -12.66 18.57 -11.31
N VAL A 90 -11.91 18.82 -10.22
CA VAL A 90 -10.46 19.11 -10.30
C VAL A 90 -9.72 17.93 -10.93
N ASP A 91 -9.97 16.70 -10.46
CA ASP A 91 -9.34 15.50 -11.01
C ASP A 91 -9.73 15.30 -12.47
N GLN A 92 -11.00 15.50 -12.84
CA GLN A 92 -11.47 15.36 -14.23
C GLN A 92 -10.79 16.34 -15.17
N VAL A 93 -10.62 17.59 -14.76
CA VAL A 93 -9.91 18.60 -15.56
C VAL A 93 -8.47 18.14 -15.85
N MET A 94 -7.77 17.58 -14.86
CA MET A 94 -6.41 17.06 -15.06
C MET A 94 -6.37 15.82 -15.97
N LEU A 95 -7.36 14.92 -15.84
CA LEU A 95 -7.47 13.74 -16.71
C LEU A 95 -7.77 14.11 -18.15
N ASP A 96 -8.66 15.07 -18.39
CA ASP A 96 -8.98 15.58 -19.72
C ASP A 96 -7.77 16.29 -20.35
N LEU A 97 -6.98 16.99 -19.54
CA LEU A 97 -5.77 17.69 -19.97
C LEU A 97 -4.64 16.72 -20.37
N ASP A 98 -4.48 15.61 -19.65
CA ASP A 98 -3.54 14.54 -20.01
C ASP A 98 -3.98 13.81 -21.28
N GLY A 99 -5.24 13.45 -21.38
CA GLY A 99 -5.89 12.84 -22.55
C GLY A 99 -5.44 11.42 -22.86
N THR A 100 -4.60 10.78 -22.02
CA THR A 100 -4.13 9.40 -22.22
C THR A 100 -4.69 8.47 -21.14
N ALA A 101 -4.89 7.20 -21.49
CA ALA A 101 -5.47 6.22 -20.57
C ALA A 101 -4.60 5.94 -19.33
N ASN A 102 -3.27 6.09 -19.48
CA ASN A 102 -2.29 5.79 -18.44
C ASN A 102 -1.57 7.02 -17.88
N LYS A 103 -2.10 8.24 -18.13
CA LYS A 103 -1.51 9.51 -17.67
C LYS A 103 -0.06 9.73 -18.16
N GLY A 104 0.23 9.22 -19.37
CA GLY A 104 1.58 9.26 -19.95
C GLY A 104 2.01 10.62 -20.47
N SER A 105 1.09 11.58 -20.64
CA SER A 105 1.37 12.91 -21.17
C SER A 105 1.90 13.86 -20.09
N LEU A 106 1.19 13.98 -18.98
CA LEU A 106 1.56 14.85 -17.85
C LEU A 106 2.33 14.12 -16.76
N GLY A 107 2.10 12.81 -16.62
CA GLY A 107 2.62 11.97 -15.56
C GLY A 107 1.61 11.79 -14.41
N ALA A 108 1.39 10.53 -14.02
CA ALA A 108 0.53 10.22 -12.87
C ALA A 108 1.06 10.85 -11.56
N ASN A 109 2.37 11.00 -11.42
CA ASN A 109 2.99 11.67 -10.27
C ASN A 109 2.64 13.17 -10.21
N ALA A 110 2.58 13.87 -11.35
CA ALA A 110 2.15 15.26 -11.42
C ALA A 110 0.66 15.40 -11.05
N ILE A 111 -0.19 14.57 -11.66
CA ILE A 111 -1.65 14.59 -11.43
C ILE A 111 -1.98 14.23 -9.98
N LEU A 112 -1.40 13.15 -9.44
CA LEU A 112 -1.65 12.72 -8.08
C LEU A 112 -1.20 13.76 -7.05
N GLY A 113 -0.03 14.37 -7.27
CA GLY A 113 0.47 15.41 -6.37
C GLY A 113 -0.54 16.56 -6.20
N VAL A 114 -1.10 17.05 -7.31
CA VAL A 114 -2.14 18.09 -7.27
C VAL A 114 -3.42 17.56 -6.64
N SER A 115 -3.89 16.38 -7.05
CA SER A 115 -5.12 15.76 -6.55
C SER A 115 -5.12 15.64 -5.02
N LEU A 116 -4.03 15.13 -4.43
CA LEU A 116 -3.90 14.98 -2.98
C LEU A 116 -3.72 16.33 -2.27
N ALA A 117 -2.90 17.25 -2.82
CA ALA A 117 -2.70 18.58 -2.23
C ALA A 117 -4.01 19.39 -2.20
N VAL A 118 -4.86 19.28 -3.24
CA VAL A 118 -6.20 19.89 -3.25
C VAL A 118 -7.06 19.33 -2.14
N ALA A 119 -7.08 18.02 -1.91
CA ALA A 119 -7.84 17.41 -0.82
C ALA A 119 -7.37 17.91 0.56
N HIS A 120 -6.07 18.03 0.78
CA HIS A 120 -5.50 18.60 2.00
C HIS A 120 -5.89 20.07 2.18
N ALA A 121 -5.80 20.90 1.14
CA ALA A 121 -6.19 22.30 1.19
C ALA A 121 -7.68 22.49 1.48
N ALA A 122 -8.54 21.66 0.86
CA ALA A 122 -9.98 21.68 1.09
C ALA A 122 -10.36 21.23 2.51
N ALA A 123 -9.66 20.24 3.06
CA ALA A 123 -9.82 19.81 4.45
C ALA A 123 -9.44 20.94 5.43
N GLU A 124 -8.31 21.59 5.22
CA GLU A 124 -7.86 22.76 5.99
C GLU A 124 -8.89 23.90 5.95
N SER A 125 -9.34 24.26 4.74
CA SER A 125 -10.38 25.30 4.53
C SER A 125 -11.70 24.94 5.24
N SER A 126 -12.02 23.65 5.33
CA SER A 126 -13.21 23.16 6.03
C SER A 126 -13.00 23.03 7.54
N SER A 127 -11.79 23.30 8.05
CA SER A 127 -11.40 23.09 9.45
C SER A 127 -11.65 21.66 9.92
N LEU A 128 -11.40 20.68 9.03
CA LEU A 128 -11.54 19.25 9.32
C LEU A 128 -10.20 18.53 9.09
N PRO A 129 -9.85 17.52 9.91
CA PRO A 129 -8.77 16.63 9.57
C PRO A 129 -9.12 15.85 8.30
N LEU A 130 -8.10 15.46 7.52
CA LEU A 130 -8.30 14.88 6.19
C LEU A 130 -9.21 13.65 6.21
N TYR A 131 -9.06 12.74 7.18
CA TYR A 131 -9.89 11.54 7.26
C TYR A 131 -11.39 11.87 7.45
N LYS A 132 -11.72 12.92 8.22
CA LYS A 132 -13.12 13.38 8.38
C LYS A 132 -13.62 14.12 7.16
N TYR A 133 -12.77 14.91 6.52
CA TYR A 133 -13.14 15.61 5.29
C TYR A 133 -13.52 14.61 4.18
N LEU A 134 -12.68 13.57 3.97
CA LEU A 134 -12.92 12.57 2.92
C LEU A 134 -14.03 11.57 3.28
N GLY A 135 -14.08 11.11 4.53
CA GLY A 135 -14.98 10.03 4.95
C GLY A 135 -16.26 10.48 5.64
N GLY A 136 -16.35 11.76 5.99
CA GLY A 136 -17.50 12.32 6.71
C GLY A 136 -17.62 11.78 8.15
N PRO A 137 -18.84 11.87 8.74
CA PRO A 137 -19.06 11.52 10.15
C PRO A 137 -18.93 10.01 10.45
N ASN A 138 -18.89 9.16 9.43
CA ASN A 138 -18.76 7.71 9.58
C ASN A 138 -17.30 7.21 9.53
N ALA A 139 -16.33 8.09 9.35
CA ALA A 139 -14.90 7.73 9.36
C ALA A 139 -14.42 7.53 10.82
N HIS A 140 -14.34 6.28 11.27
CA HIS A 140 -14.01 5.95 12.67
C HIS A 140 -13.31 4.60 12.85
N VAL A 141 -13.16 3.81 11.77
CA VAL A 141 -12.53 2.49 11.87
C VAL A 141 -11.02 2.62 11.69
N LEU A 142 -10.26 2.30 12.73
CA LEU A 142 -8.81 2.19 12.71
C LEU A 142 -8.40 0.89 12.02
N PRO A 143 -7.53 0.95 11.00
CA PRO A 143 -7.14 -0.23 10.25
C PRO A 143 -6.21 -1.14 11.03
N VAL A 144 -6.30 -2.45 10.80
CA VAL A 144 -5.30 -3.42 11.25
C VAL A 144 -4.06 -3.29 10.36
N PRO A 145 -2.86 -3.10 10.95
CA PRO A 145 -1.65 -3.01 10.16
C PRO A 145 -1.12 -4.39 9.76
N LEU A 146 -0.76 -4.54 8.48
CA LEU A 146 0.04 -5.64 7.97
C LEU A 146 1.50 -5.16 7.97
N MET A 147 2.26 -5.54 9.00
CA MET A 147 3.62 -5.00 9.24
C MET A 147 4.68 -5.91 8.64
N ASN A 148 5.34 -5.48 7.57
CA ASN A 148 6.43 -6.20 6.94
C ASN A 148 7.68 -6.21 7.83
N ILE A 149 7.95 -7.31 8.52
CA ILE A 149 9.09 -7.42 9.48
C ILE A 149 10.25 -8.25 8.97
N LEU A 150 10.07 -9.01 7.87
CA LEU A 150 11.13 -9.78 7.23
C LEU A 150 10.95 -9.73 5.72
N ASN A 151 12.04 -9.43 5.02
CA ASN A 151 12.07 -9.24 3.57
C ASN A 151 12.82 -10.39 2.87
N GLY A 152 12.34 -10.75 1.68
CA GLY A 152 13.01 -11.58 0.69
C GLY A 152 12.80 -10.99 -0.71
N GLY A 153 12.82 -11.81 -1.75
CA GLY A 153 12.57 -11.40 -3.13
C GLY A 153 13.40 -10.19 -3.55
N SER A 154 12.79 -9.28 -4.29
CA SER A 154 13.45 -8.04 -4.77
C SER A 154 13.75 -7.04 -3.65
N HIS A 155 13.21 -7.20 -2.45
CA HIS A 155 13.44 -6.32 -1.29
C HIS A 155 14.66 -6.73 -0.43
N ALA A 156 15.33 -7.84 -0.75
CA ALA A 156 16.48 -8.36 -0.01
C ALA A 156 17.47 -9.08 -0.93
N ASP A 157 18.76 -9.02 -0.60
CA ASP A 157 19.79 -9.87 -1.22
C ASP A 157 19.84 -11.21 -0.47
N SER A 158 18.88 -12.11 -0.77
CA SER A 158 18.72 -13.39 -0.08
C SER A 158 18.15 -14.47 -1.01
N ASP A 159 18.26 -15.75 -0.59
CA ASP A 159 17.70 -16.91 -1.33
C ASP A 159 16.20 -17.16 -1.03
N VAL A 160 15.54 -16.23 -0.35
CA VAL A 160 14.09 -16.30 -0.07
C VAL A 160 13.32 -15.63 -1.19
N ASP A 161 12.43 -16.36 -1.87
CA ASP A 161 11.70 -15.85 -3.05
C ASP A 161 10.53 -14.93 -2.68
N ILE A 162 9.82 -15.24 -1.58
CA ILE A 162 8.69 -14.42 -1.11
C ILE A 162 9.21 -13.07 -0.65
N GLN A 163 8.60 -11.99 -1.18
CA GLN A 163 9.10 -10.63 -1.01
C GLN A 163 8.90 -10.07 0.39
N GLU A 164 7.73 -10.32 1.02
CA GLU A 164 7.40 -9.76 2.33
C GLU A 164 6.72 -10.79 3.23
N PHE A 165 7.15 -10.80 4.50
CA PHE A 165 6.55 -11.58 5.58
C PHE A 165 6.06 -10.62 6.66
N MET A 166 4.76 -10.60 6.85
CA MET A 166 4.08 -9.63 7.70
C MET A 166 3.46 -10.24 8.93
N VAL A 167 3.46 -9.48 10.04
CA VAL A 167 2.69 -9.76 11.25
C VAL A 167 1.46 -8.86 11.29
N VAL A 168 0.34 -9.42 11.76
CA VAL A 168 -0.99 -8.80 11.72
C VAL A 168 -1.64 -8.95 13.10
N PRO A 169 -1.70 -7.89 13.94
CA PRO A 169 -2.17 -7.96 15.33
C PRO A 169 -3.71 -7.95 15.40
N VAL A 170 -4.32 -9.05 14.96
CA VAL A 170 -5.79 -9.20 14.85
C VAL A 170 -6.51 -9.32 16.18
N GLY A 171 -5.79 -9.74 17.25
CA GLY A 171 -6.36 -9.93 18.59
C GLY A 171 -6.31 -8.69 19.47
N ALA A 172 -5.65 -7.61 19.04
CA ALA A 172 -5.56 -6.37 19.81
C ALA A 172 -6.93 -5.69 19.95
N ALA A 173 -7.14 -4.96 21.03
CA ALA A 173 -8.38 -4.25 21.30
C ALA A 173 -8.39 -2.82 20.72
N THR A 174 -7.21 -2.23 20.50
CA THR A 174 -7.03 -0.87 20.01
C THR A 174 -5.91 -0.83 18.98
N PHE A 175 -5.87 0.20 18.15
CA PHE A 175 -4.78 0.39 17.19
C PHE A 175 -3.43 0.56 17.92
N SER A 176 -3.39 1.37 18.98
CA SER A 176 -2.20 1.58 19.80
C SER A 176 -1.67 0.27 20.41
N GLN A 177 -2.55 -0.62 20.88
CA GLN A 177 -2.15 -1.94 21.36
C GLN A 177 -1.60 -2.81 20.22
N GLY A 178 -2.26 -2.81 19.06
CA GLY A 178 -1.80 -3.55 17.88
C GLY A 178 -0.41 -3.10 17.42
N LEU A 179 -0.17 -1.79 17.39
CA LEU A 179 1.14 -1.23 17.07
C LEU A 179 2.21 -1.61 18.11
N GLN A 180 1.87 -1.57 19.40
CA GLN A 180 2.76 -2.03 20.48
C GLN A 180 3.17 -3.49 20.25
N TRP A 181 2.21 -4.39 20.04
CA TRP A 181 2.49 -5.82 19.81
C TRP A 181 3.39 -6.04 18.60
N GLY A 182 3.11 -5.36 17.49
CA GLY A 182 3.95 -5.44 16.30
C GLY A 182 5.39 -4.98 16.54
N ALA A 183 5.59 -3.88 17.28
CA ALA A 183 6.91 -3.39 17.66
C ALA A 183 7.65 -4.37 18.59
N GLU A 184 6.97 -4.96 19.56
CA GLU A 184 7.56 -5.96 20.48
C GLU A 184 7.98 -7.23 19.74
N VAL A 185 7.15 -7.73 18.79
CA VAL A 185 7.53 -8.87 17.93
C VAL A 185 8.69 -8.52 17.02
N TYR A 186 8.72 -7.30 16.45
CA TYR A 186 9.85 -6.83 15.63
C TYR A 186 11.18 -6.86 16.42
N HIS A 187 11.17 -6.40 17.68
CA HIS A 187 12.36 -6.45 18.54
C HIS A 187 12.71 -7.88 18.96
N ALA A 188 11.73 -8.74 19.22
CA ALA A 188 11.94 -10.16 19.49
C ALA A 188 12.58 -10.86 18.29
N LEU A 189 12.09 -10.60 17.07
CA LEU A 189 12.68 -11.13 15.83
C LEU A 189 14.15 -10.71 15.68
N LYS A 190 14.47 -9.44 15.96
CA LYS A 190 15.86 -8.96 15.94
C LYS A 190 16.76 -9.73 16.90
N ALA A 191 16.24 -10.05 18.08
CA ALA A 191 16.99 -10.85 19.08
C ALA A 191 17.19 -12.28 18.58
N VAL A 192 16.15 -12.95 18.06
CA VAL A 192 16.21 -14.28 17.46
C VAL A 192 17.26 -14.36 16.35
N LEU A 193 17.23 -13.40 15.42
CA LEU A 193 18.19 -13.34 14.30
C LEU A 193 19.64 -13.22 14.82
N LYS A 194 19.89 -12.34 15.80
CA LYS A 194 21.22 -12.16 16.39
C LYS A 194 21.72 -13.43 17.08
N GLU A 195 20.88 -14.11 17.85
CA GLU A 195 21.24 -15.37 18.55
C GLU A 195 21.60 -16.48 17.55
N LYS A 196 20.96 -16.49 16.38
CA LYS A 196 21.25 -17.44 15.31
C LYS A 196 22.41 -17.00 14.40
N GLY A 197 23.03 -15.83 14.67
CA GLY A 197 24.13 -15.30 13.85
C GLY A 197 23.69 -14.80 12.47
N LEU A 198 22.39 -14.48 12.32
CA LEU A 198 21.81 -13.98 11.08
C LEU A 198 21.88 -12.45 10.99
N ALA A 199 21.85 -11.92 9.77
CA ALA A 199 21.90 -10.48 9.52
C ALA A 199 20.64 -9.77 10.06
N THR A 200 20.83 -8.56 10.59
CA THR A 200 19.77 -7.65 11.06
C THR A 200 19.79 -6.32 10.31
N GLY A 201 20.34 -6.30 9.09
CA GLY A 201 20.21 -5.20 8.16
C GLY A 201 18.75 -5.07 7.71
N LEU A 202 18.35 -3.85 7.35
CA LEU A 202 16.97 -3.55 6.96
C LEU A 202 16.84 -3.46 5.45
N GLY A 203 15.74 -4.00 4.93
CA GLY A 203 15.27 -3.76 3.57
C GLY A 203 14.62 -2.38 3.42
N ASP A 204 14.13 -2.08 2.22
CA ASP A 204 13.55 -0.78 1.86
C ASP A 204 12.35 -0.38 2.71
N GLU A 205 11.62 -1.35 3.22
CA GLU A 205 10.40 -1.14 4.01
C GLU A 205 10.61 -1.32 5.52
N GLY A 206 11.86 -1.47 5.96
CA GLY A 206 12.24 -1.56 7.37
C GLY A 206 12.21 -2.95 7.97
N GLY A 207 11.78 -3.98 7.24
CA GLY A 207 11.90 -5.38 7.64
C GLY A 207 13.34 -5.87 7.60
N PHE A 208 13.68 -6.90 8.40
CA PHE A 208 15.02 -7.52 8.36
C PHE A 208 15.20 -8.32 7.08
N ALA A 209 16.42 -8.37 6.57
CA ALA A 209 16.77 -9.08 5.35
C ALA A 209 17.89 -10.15 5.60
N PRO A 210 17.59 -11.19 6.40
CA PRO A 210 18.54 -12.28 6.60
C PRO A 210 18.58 -13.22 5.39
N ASN A 211 19.74 -13.82 5.12
CA ASN A 211 19.79 -14.95 4.18
C ASN A 211 19.28 -16.21 4.88
N LEU A 212 18.24 -16.84 4.35
CA LEU A 212 17.56 -18.01 4.91
C LEU A 212 17.46 -19.12 3.86
N PRO A 213 17.46 -20.40 4.28
CA PRO A 213 17.46 -21.53 3.35
C PRO A 213 16.12 -21.79 2.65
N SER A 214 15.03 -21.18 3.08
CA SER A 214 13.70 -21.35 2.48
C SER A 214 12.71 -20.31 2.99
N ASN A 215 11.58 -20.16 2.29
CA ASN A 215 10.46 -19.32 2.72
C ASN A 215 9.83 -19.82 4.04
N ARG A 216 9.77 -21.14 4.25
CA ARG A 216 9.28 -21.73 5.53
C ARG A 216 10.18 -21.35 6.71
N ALA A 217 11.49 -21.27 6.52
CA ALA A 217 12.41 -20.84 7.58
C ALA A 217 12.12 -19.40 8.04
N ALA A 218 11.69 -18.52 7.14
CA ALA A 218 11.26 -17.16 7.51
C ALA A 218 10.00 -17.19 8.39
N LEU A 219 8.99 -17.98 8.00
CA LEU A 219 7.75 -18.14 8.79
C LEU A 219 8.03 -18.73 10.18
N ASP A 220 8.89 -19.75 10.27
CA ASP A 220 9.27 -20.37 11.54
C ASP A 220 9.94 -19.37 12.49
N LEU A 221 10.82 -18.49 11.97
CA LEU A 221 11.48 -17.43 12.74
C LEU A 221 10.47 -16.41 13.28
N ILE A 222 9.48 -16.04 12.48
CA ILE A 222 8.45 -15.09 12.90
C ILE A 222 7.54 -15.70 13.95
N VAL A 223 7.12 -16.96 13.80
CA VAL A 223 6.33 -17.68 14.82
C VAL A 223 7.12 -17.81 16.13
N GLU A 224 8.45 -18.11 16.05
CA GLU A 224 9.32 -18.10 17.23
C GLU A 224 9.37 -16.72 17.90
N ALA A 225 9.46 -15.64 17.11
CA ALA A 225 9.51 -14.26 17.60
C ALA A 225 8.18 -13.84 18.28
N ILE A 226 7.04 -14.23 17.71
CA ILE A 226 5.71 -14.00 18.31
C ILE A 226 5.62 -14.65 19.69
N GLY A 227 6.01 -15.93 19.81
CA GLY A 227 6.03 -16.63 21.09
C GLY A 227 6.99 -16.03 22.11
N ARG A 228 8.18 -15.57 21.66
CA ARG A 228 9.16 -14.89 22.55
C ARG A 228 8.69 -13.52 23.04
N ALA A 229 7.88 -12.82 22.23
CA ALA A 229 7.23 -11.58 22.65
C ALA A 229 6.07 -11.80 23.64
N GLY A 230 5.67 -13.06 23.86
CA GLY A 230 4.60 -13.42 24.81
C GLY A 230 3.21 -13.51 24.18
N TYR A 231 3.13 -13.55 22.83
CA TYR A 231 1.87 -13.62 22.10
C TYR A 231 1.63 -14.99 21.49
N THR A 232 0.37 -15.29 21.19
CA THR A 232 -0.07 -16.52 20.54
C THR A 232 -0.26 -16.29 19.04
N ALA A 233 0.50 -17.04 18.23
CA ALA A 233 0.34 -16.98 16.77
C ALA A 233 -1.04 -17.51 16.35
N GLY A 234 -1.75 -16.73 15.50
CA GLY A 234 -3.11 -17.01 15.05
C GLY A 234 -4.21 -16.43 15.93
N GLU A 235 -4.01 -16.36 17.25
CA GLU A 235 -4.98 -15.79 18.18
C GLU A 235 -4.74 -14.28 18.39
N ASP A 236 -3.54 -13.90 18.82
CA ASP A 236 -3.17 -12.51 19.03
C ASP A 236 -2.65 -11.88 17.73
N ILE A 237 -1.74 -12.58 17.07
CA ILE A 237 -1.03 -12.11 15.88
C ILE A 237 -1.08 -13.18 14.80
N ALA A 238 -1.71 -12.86 13.68
CA ALA A 238 -1.70 -13.66 12.46
C ALA A 238 -0.52 -13.28 11.56
N LEU A 239 -0.33 -14.04 10.47
CA LEU A 239 0.71 -13.81 9.47
C LEU A 239 0.08 -13.42 8.12
N ALA A 240 0.82 -12.63 7.34
CA ALA A 240 0.47 -12.35 5.96
C ALA A 240 1.73 -12.38 5.09
N LEU A 241 1.53 -12.63 3.79
CA LEU A 241 2.59 -12.70 2.79
C LEU A 241 2.29 -11.72 1.64
N ASP A 242 3.36 -11.13 1.10
CA ASP A 242 3.38 -10.60 -0.25
C ASP A 242 4.41 -11.41 -1.04
N VAL A 243 3.92 -12.12 -2.04
CA VAL A 243 4.75 -13.04 -2.82
C VAL A 243 5.39 -12.35 -4.00
N ALA A 244 4.73 -11.35 -4.57
CA ALA A 244 5.16 -10.63 -5.77
C ALA A 244 5.56 -11.59 -6.92
N SER A 245 4.68 -12.57 -7.23
CA SER A 245 5.02 -13.71 -8.07
C SER A 245 5.40 -13.35 -9.50
N SER A 246 4.99 -12.18 -10.01
CA SER A 246 5.37 -11.70 -11.34
C SER A 246 6.88 -11.50 -11.47
N GLU A 247 7.59 -11.21 -10.36
CA GLU A 247 9.05 -11.00 -10.33
C GLU A 247 9.85 -12.28 -10.69
N PHE A 248 9.28 -13.46 -10.48
CA PHE A 248 9.92 -14.74 -10.79
C PHE A 248 9.11 -15.60 -11.77
N PHE A 249 8.14 -15.00 -12.48
CA PHE A 249 7.40 -15.69 -13.56
C PHE A 249 8.10 -15.49 -14.90
N GLU A 250 8.64 -16.58 -15.45
CA GLU A 250 9.39 -16.57 -16.71
C GLU A 250 9.00 -17.74 -17.60
N ASN A 251 8.82 -17.47 -18.89
CA ASN A 251 8.54 -18.50 -19.90
C ASN A 251 7.35 -19.41 -19.58
N GLY A 252 6.33 -18.87 -18.88
CA GLY A 252 5.10 -19.61 -18.53
C GLY A 252 5.24 -20.50 -17.29
N ALA A 253 6.26 -20.29 -16.46
CA ALA A 253 6.49 -21.00 -15.21
C ALA A 253 7.06 -20.09 -14.12
N TYR A 254 6.74 -20.41 -12.87
CA TYR A 254 7.25 -19.74 -11.68
C TYR A 254 8.60 -20.35 -11.29
N GLN A 255 9.67 -19.55 -11.31
CA GLN A 255 11.01 -19.96 -10.86
C GLN A 255 11.09 -19.81 -9.34
N PHE A 256 10.64 -20.80 -8.59
CA PHE A 256 10.41 -20.71 -7.16
C PHE A 256 11.11 -21.83 -6.39
N GLU A 257 11.90 -21.48 -5.35
CA GLU A 257 12.76 -22.37 -4.56
C GLU A 257 13.65 -23.26 -5.45
N GLY A 258 14.26 -22.63 -6.47
CA GLY A 258 15.19 -23.30 -7.38
C GLY A 258 14.55 -24.28 -8.36
N LYS A 259 13.22 -24.22 -8.55
CA LYS A 259 12.46 -25.09 -9.45
C LYS A 259 11.47 -24.29 -10.30
N ALA A 260 11.28 -24.72 -11.54
CA ALA A 260 10.17 -24.25 -12.35
C ALA A 260 8.88 -24.93 -11.88
N ARG A 261 7.85 -24.14 -11.56
CA ARG A 261 6.54 -24.60 -11.08
C ARG A 261 5.42 -24.08 -11.98
N THR A 262 4.38 -24.86 -12.12
CA THR A 262 3.11 -24.46 -12.72
C THR A 262 2.25 -23.71 -11.71
N SER A 263 1.21 -23.00 -12.17
CA SER A 263 0.20 -22.36 -11.31
C SER A 263 -0.42 -23.34 -10.33
N ALA A 264 -0.73 -24.57 -10.78
CA ALA A 264 -1.29 -25.61 -9.91
C ALA A 264 -0.32 -26.04 -8.79
N GLU A 265 0.99 -26.12 -9.07
CA GLU A 265 2.00 -26.45 -8.07
C GLU A 265 2.22 -25.28 -7.08
N MET A 266 2.12 -24.03 -7.53
CA MET A 266 2.14 -22.87 -6.64
C MET A 266 0.91 -22.86 -5.73
N ILE A 267 -0.29 -23.10 -6.26
CA ILE A 267 -1.52 -23.19 -5.48
C ILE A 267 -1.43 -24.29 -4.41
N ALA A 268 -0.89 -25.46 -4.76
CA ALA A 268 -0.68 -26.55 -3.81
C ALA A 268 0.30 -26.13 -2.67
N TYR A 269 1.37 -25.41 -3.01
CA TYR A 269 2.33 -24.90 -2.04
C TYR A 269 1.67 -23.91 -1.06
N TYR A 270 0.86 -22.97 -1.56
CA TYR A 270 0.13 -22.04 -0.66
C TYR A 270 -0.90 -22.75 0.20
N ALA A 271 -1.58 -23.77 -0.33
CA ALA A 271 -2.51 -24.58 0.47
C ALA A 271 -1.82 -25.25 1.65
N GLU A 272 -0.60 -25.78 1.45
CA GLU A 272 0.21 -26.34 2.54
C GLU A 272 0.65 -25.28 3.55
N LEU A 273 0.99 -24.04 3.10
CA LEU A 273 1.35 -22.96 4.02
C LEU A 273 0.17 -22.52 4.87
N VAL A 274 -1.02 -22.38 4.27
CA VAL A 274 -2.26 -21.99 4.99
C VAL A 274 -2.65 -23.02 6.05
N GLU A 275 -2.37 -24.32 5.80
CA GLU A 275 -2.61 -25.37 6.82
C GLU A 275 -1.54 -25.41 7.92
N ALA A 276 -0.30 -25.04 7.61
CA ALA A 276 0.82 -25.13 8.54
C ALA A 276 1.01 -23.88 9.42
N TYR A 277 0.59 -22.73 8.95
CA TYR A 277 0.81 -21.43 9.61
C TYR A 277 -0.50 -20.65 9.72
N PRO A 278 -0.64 -19.74 10.69
CA PRO A 278 -1.82 -18.88 10.84
C PRO A 278 -1.81 -17.73 9.80
N LEU A 279 -1.78 -18.11 8.51
CA LEU A 279 -1.82 -17.18 7.39
C LEU A 279 -3.23 -16.66 7.19
N ILE A 280 -3.38 -15.35 7.20
CA ILE A 280 -4.65 -14.65 7.04
C ILE A 280 -4.80 -14.01 5.67
N SER A 281 -3.67 -13.69 5.01
CA SER A 281 -3.63 -12.97 3.73
C SER A 281 -2.41 -13.37 2.90
N ILE A 282 -2.61 -13.51 1.59
CA ILE A 282 -1.56 -13.73 0.60
C ILE A 282 -1.78 -12.75 -0.54
N GLU A 283 -0.81 -11.87 -0.76
CA GLU A 283 -0.78 -10.88 -1.82
C GLU A 283 0.02 -11.42 -3.00
N ASP A 284 -0.48 -11.19 -4.21
CA ASP A 284 0.09 -11.56 -5.50
C ASP A 284 0.71 -12.98 -5.54
N PRO A 285 -0.08 -14.03 -5.18
CA PRO A 285 0.39 -15.41 -5.19
C PRO A 285 0.71 -15.93 -6.58
N LEU A 286 0.20 -15.29 -7.64
CA LEU A 286 0.38 -15.66 -9.04
C LEU A 286 0.64 -14.41 -9.90
N ASP A 287 1.17 -14.63 -11.11
CA ASP A 287 1.45 -13.59 -12.09
C ASP A 287 0.23 -12.73 -12.42
N GLU A 288 0.44 -11.44 -12.71
CA GLU A 288 -0.61 -10.44 -12.97
C GLU A 288 -1.49 -10.72 -14.19
N GLU A 289 -1.07 -11.62 -15.08
CA GLU A 289 -1.84 -12.07 -16.26
C GLU A 289 -2.26 -13.55 -16.20
N ASP A 290 -1.93 -14.28 -15.13
CA ASP A 290 -2.37 -15.67 -14.91
C ASP A 290 -3.81 -15.72 -14.37
N TRP A 291 -4.76 -15.17 -15.12
CA TRP A 291 -6.18 -15.08 -14.71
C TRP A 291 -6.83 -16.43 -14.40
N ASP A 292 -6.49 -17.46 -15.18
CA ASP A 292 -7.01 -18.83 -14.93
C ASP A 292 -6.47 -19.37 -13.61
N GLY A 293 -5.20 -19.14 -13.31
CA GLY A 293 -4.59 -19.46 -12.03
C GLY A 293 -5.24 -18.73 -10.87
N TRP A 294 -5.49 -17.42 -11.02
CA TRP A 294 -6.18 -16.60 -10.01
C TRP A 294 -7.60 -17.08 -9.72
N VAL A 295 -8.37 -17.46 -10.73
CA VAL A 295 -9.69 -18.08 -10.55
C VAL A 295 -9.57 -19.40 -9.80
N ALA A 296 -8.58 -20.23 -10.15
CA ALA A 296 -8.37 -21.53 -9.52
C ALA A 296 -7.95 -21.42 -8.04
N ILE A 297 -7.00 -20.52 -7.71
CA ILE A 297 -6.59 -20.30 -6.32
C ILE A 297 -7.72 -19.71 -5.48
N THR A 298 -8.51 -18.81 -6.05
CA THR A 298 -9.66 -18.20 -5.35
C THR A 298 -10.73 -19.26 -5.05
N ALA A 299 -11.00 -20.16 -6.00
CA ALA A 299 -11.93 -21.27 -5.77
C ALA A 299 -11.45 -22.22 -4.67
N GLN A 300 -10.13 -22.45 -4.55
CA GLN A 300 -9.56 -23.39 -3.60
C GLN A 300 -9.33 -22.80 -2.21
N LEU A 301 -8.85 -21.57 -2.12
CA LEU A 301 -8.38 -20.95 -0.86
C LEU A 301 -9.18 -19.70 -0.44
N GLY A 302 -9.98 -19.11 -1.34
CA GLY A 302 -10.62 -17.82 -1.10
C GLY A 302 -11.63 -17.75 0.04
N GLU A 303 -12.15 -18.92 0.50
CA GLU A 303 -13.00 -19.00 1.70
C GLU A 303 -12.21 -19.15 3.01
N LYS A 304 -10.90 -19.42 2.92
CA LYS A 304 -10.02 -19.63 4.09
C LYS A 304 -9.09 -18.46 4.35
N VAL A 305 -8.64 -17.77 3.30
CA VAL A 305 -7.60 -16.75 3.35
C VAL A 305 -7.95 -15.59 2.41
N GLN A 306 -7.52 -14.39 2.78
CA GLN A 306 -7.58 -13.23 1.91
C GLN A 306 -6.56 -13.38 0.78
N LEU A 307 -7.02 -13.23 -0.47
CA LEU A 307 -6.20 -13.22 -1.67
C LEU A 307 -6.21 -11.82 -2.26
N VAL A 308 -5.08 -11.14 -2.17
CA VAL A 308 -4.96 -9.72 -2.50
C VAL A 308 -4.37 -9.57 -3.89
N GLY A 309 -5.05 -8.82 -4.75
CA GLY A 309 -4.47 -8.38 -6.02
C GLY A 309 -3.83 -7.00 -5.86
N ASP A 310 -2.51 -6.94 -6.01
CA ASP A 310 -1.71 -5.73 -6.19
C ASP A 310 -1.46 -5.51 -7.68
N ASP A 311 -0.49 -6.19 -8.29
CA ASP A 311 -0.18 -6.09 -9.72
C ASP A 311 -1.35 -6.59 -10.59
N LEU A 312 -2.13 -7.55 -10.09
CA LEU A 312 -3.33 -8.02 -10.77
C LEU A 312 -4.32 -6.88 -11.07
N PHE A 313 -4.52 -5.95 -10.13
CA PHE A 313 -5.54 -4.91 -10.24
C PHE A 313 -4.97 -3.51 -10.44
N VAL A 314 -3.76 -3.22 -9.99
CA VAL A 314 -3.07 -1.92 -10.02
C VAL A 314 -3.97 -0.74 -9.64
N THR A 315 -4.85 -0.95 -8.64
CA THR A 315 -5.87 0.03 -8.19
C THR A 315 -6.79 0.50 -9.33
N ASN A 316 -6.84 -0.22 -10.45
CA ASN A 316 -7.59 0.16 -11.65
C ASN A 316 -9.02 -0.44 -11.62
N PRO A 317 -10.09 0.41 -11.67
CA PRO A 317 -11.47 -0.06 -11.64
C PRO A 317 -11.85 -1.04 -12.76
N GLU A 318 -11.26 -0.93 -13.95
CA GLU A 318 -11.55 -1.82 -15.09
C GLU A 318 -10.97 -3.22 -14.85
N ARG A 319 -9.70 -3.32 -14.38
CA ARG A 319 -9.09 -4.61 -14.02
C ARG A 319 -9.80 -5.25 -12.83
N LEU A 320 -10.15 -4.45 -11.82
CA LEU A 320 -10.94 -4.90 -10.68
C LEU A 320 -12.32 -5.44 -11.11
N ALA A 321 -13.03 -4.74 -12.00
CA ALA A 321 -14.32 -5.19 -12.53
C ALA A 321 -14.18 -6.54 -13.27
N ARG A 322 -13.08 -6.77 -13.99
CA ARG A 322 -12.76 -8.07 -14.58
C ARG A 322 -12.59 -9.14 -13.49
N GLY A 323 -11.79 -8.88 -12.46
CA GLY A 323 -11.56 -9.81 -11.35
C GLY A 323 -12.85 -10.19 -10.63
N ILE A 324 -13.71 -9.22 -10.36
CA ILE A 324 -15.03 -9.44 -9.75
C ILE A 324 -15.88 -10.36 -10.63
N LYS A 325 -15.93 -10.09 -11.93
CA LYS A 325 -16.71 -10.88 -12.90
C LYS A 325 -16.19 -12.30 -13.01
N GLU A 326 -14.88 -12.49 -13.05
CA GLU A 326 -14.23 -13.79 -13.20
C GLU A 326 -14.05 -14.52 -11.86
N LYS A 327 -14.32 -13.86 -10.72
CA LYS A 327 -14.11 -14.37 -9.35
C LYS A 327 -12.63 -14.65 -9.05
N ALA A 328 -11.76 -13.76 -9.50
CA ALA A 328 -10.32 -13.78 -9.24
C ALA A 328 -10.01 -12.87 -8.05
N ALA A 329 -9.27 -13.36 -7.06
CA ALA A 329 -8.97 -12.68 -5.80
C ALA A 329 -10.24 -12.39 -4.92
N ASN A 330 -10.04 -11.74 -3.77
CA ASN A 330 -11.12 -11.31 -2.88
C ASN A 330 -10.77 -10.06 -2.08
N SER A 331 -9.63 -9.43 -2.39
CA SER A 331 -9.15 -8.19 -1.78
C SER A 331 -8.40 -7.34 -2.81
N LEU A 332 -8.52 -6.02 -2.68
CA LEU A 332 -7.80 -5.03 -3.48
C LEU A 332 -6.71 -4.38 -2.63
N LEU A 333 -5.46 -4.40 -3.10
CA LEU A 333 -4.44 -3.48 -2.60
C LEU A 333 -4.63 -2.11 -3.24
N VAL A 334 -4.64 -1.07 -2.43
CA VAL A 334 -4.91 0.30 -2.87
C VAL A 334 -3.64 1.12 -2.78
N LYS A 335 -3.05 1.43 -3.92
CA LYS A 335 -1.88 2.29 -4.08
C LYS A 335 -2.27 3.51 -4.90
N VAL A 336 -2.38 4.67 -4.28
CA VAL A 336 -2.90 5.90 -4.91
C VAL A 336 -2.16 6.29 -6.19
N ASN A 337 -0.86 6.00 -6.27
CA ASN A 337 -0.05 6.34 -7.44
C ASN A 337 -0.14 5.33 -8.59
N GLN A 338 -0.67 4.12 -8.37
CA GLN A 338 -0.90 3.15 -9.45
C GLN A 338 -1.99 3.60 -10.42
N ILE A 339 -2.97 4.34 -9.92
CA ILE A 339 -4.05 4.93 -10.73
C ILE A 339 -3.85 6.42 -10.95
N GLY A 340 -3.33 7.18 -9.97
CA GLY A 340 -2.82 8.54 -10.12
C GLY A 340 -3.80 9.67 -9.87
N SER A 341 -4.99 9.41 -9.29
CA SER A 341 -5.88 10.44 -8.75
C SER A 341 -6.64 9.92 -7.53
N LEU A 342 -7.02 10.83 -6.62
CA LEU A 342 -7.84 10.48 -5.46
C LEU A 342 -9.23 10.01 -5.88
N THR A 343 -9.85 10.64 -6.85
CA THR A 343 -11.18 10.27 -7.36
C THR A 343 -11.22 8.84 -7.88
N GLU A 344 -10.28 8.45 -8.75
CA GLU A 344 -10.23 7.08 -9.29
C GLU A 344 -9.87 6.06 -8.18
N THR A 345 -9.02 6.44 -7.22
CA THR A 345 -8.73 5.62 -6.04
C THR A 345 -9.99 5.33 -5.23
N LEU A 346 -10.79 6.36 -4.93
CA LEU A 346 -12.06 6.21 -4.21
C LEU A 346 -13.09 5.38 -5.00
N ASP A 347 -13.10 5.51 -6.33
CA ASP A 347 -13.98 4.72 -7.19
C ASP A 347 -13.58 3.23 -7.17
N ALA A 348 -12.29 2.91 -7.21
CA ALA A 348 -11.79 1.55 -7.08
C ALA A 348 -12.14 0.92 -5.72
N ILE A 349 -11.92 1.66 -4.62
CA ILE A 349 -12.29 1.23 -3.26
C ILE A 349 -13.80 0.96 -3.17
N SER A 350 -14.62 1.90 -3.64
CA SER A 350 -16.08 1.76 -3.62
C SER A 350 -16.57 0.56 -4.45
N LEU A 351 -15.94 0.31 -5.60
CA LEU A 351 -16.24 -0.86 -6.43
C LEU A 351 -15.92 -2.16 -5.69
N ALA A 352 -14.73 -2.25 -5.08
CA ALA A 352 -14.28 -3.40 -4.30
C ALA A 352 -15.27 -3.72 -3.16
N GLN A 353 -15.51 -2.73 -2.28
CA GLN A 353 -16.34 -2.89 -1.10
C GLN A 353 -17.78 -3.28 -1.43
N ARG A 354 -18.40 -2.68 -2.48
CA ARG A 354 -19.76 -3.03 -2.93
C ARG A 354 -19.90 -4.43 -3.49
N ASN A 355 -18.78 -5.06 -3.86
CA ASN A 355 -18.74 -6.43 -4.40
C ASN A 355 -18.16 -7.44 -3.39
N GLY A 356 -18.02 -7.06 -2.11
CA GLY A 356 -17.57 -7.96 -1.05
C GLY A 356 -16.08 -8.25 -1.04
N TYR A 357 -15.28 -7.44 -1.75
CA TYR A 357 -13.82 -7.44 -1.64
C TYR A 357 -13.42 -6.60 -0.44
N THR A 358 -12.43 -7.05 0.31
CA THR A 358 -11.74 -6.21 1.28
C THR A 358 -10.81 -5.23 0.58
N THR A 359 -10.39 -4.19 1.27
CA THR A 359 -9.45 -3.19 0.74
C THR A 359 -8.34 -2.95 1.75
N ILE A 360 -7.12 -2.74 1.26
CA ILE A 360 -5.93 -2.46 2.07
C ILE A 360 -5.32 -1.16 1.55
N SER A 361 -5.30 -0.11 2.37
CA SER A 361 -4.54 1.11 2.03
C SER A 361 -3.05 0.82 2.11
N SER A 362 -2.30 1.07 1.05
CA SER A 362 -0.90 0.63 0.95
C SER A 362 0.06 1.76 0.60
N HIS A 363 1.26 1.68 1.20
CA HIS A 363 2.42 2.44 0.83
C HIS A 363 3.07 1.93 -0.47
N ARG A 364 4.20 2.53 -0.83
CA ARG A 364 5.13 2.00 -1.85
C ARG A 364 6.51 1.80 -1.23
N SER A 365 7.40 1.13 -1.97
CA SER A 365 8.80 0.95 -1.54
C SER A 365 9.56 2.26 -1.41
N GLY A 366 9.33 3.23 -2.31
CA GLY A 366 9.81 4.61 -2.18
C GLY A 366 8.74 5.51 -1.58
N GLU A 367 8.91 5.88 -0.32
CA GLU A 367 7.97 6.70 0.44
C GLU A 367 8.59 8.05 0.84
N THR A 368 7.71 8.96 1.21
CA THR A 368 8.04 10.24 1.83
C THR A 368 7.47 10.28 3.26
N GLU A 369 7.63 11.39 3.97
CA GLU A 369 6.97 11.63 5.25
C GLU A 369 5.45 11.87 5.16
N ASP A 370 4.89 11.93 3.96
CA ASP A 370 3.44 12.08 3.72
C ASP A 370 2.65 10.98 4.42
N THR A 371 1.50 11.33 5.01
CA THR A 371 0.65 10.42 5.79
C THR A 371 -0.74 10.24 5.21
N THR A 372 -1.00 10.72 4.02
CA THR A 372 -2.32 10.71 3.36
C THR A 372 -2.96 9.32 3.36
N ILE A 373 -2.18 8.26 3.14
CA ILE A 373 -2.72 6.88 3.13
C ILE A 373 -3.25 6.42 4.49
N ALA A 374 -2.77 6.97 5.59
CA ALA A 374 -3.29 6.70 6.93
C ALA A 374 -4.67 7.35 7.12
N ASP A 375 -4.80 8.61 6.74
CA ASP A 375 -6.08 9.32 6.74
C ASP A 375 -7.08 8.66 5.78
N LEU A 376 -6.65 8.27 4.57
CA LEU A 376 -7.47 7.58 3.59
C LEU A 376 -8.00 6.25 4.14
N ALA A 377 -7.16 5.46 4.82
CA ALA A 377 -7.57 4.19 5.41
C ALA A 377 -8.75 4.33 6.37
N VAL A 378 -8.71 5.37 7.24
CA VAL A 378 -9.79 5.66 8.17
C VAL A 378 -10.99 6.29 7.46
N ALA A 379 -10.75 7.21 6.50
CA ALA A 379 -11.80 7.87 5.75
C ALA A 379 -12.78 6.90 5.07
N VAL A 380 -12.25 5.82 4.49
CA VAL A 380 -13.04 4.82 3.77
C VAL A 380 -13.38 3.59 4.61
N ASN A 381 -13.02 3.59 5.90
CA ASN A 381 -13.19 2.43 6.79
C ASN A 381 -12.69 1.13 6.14
N CYS A 382 -11.52 1.14 5.51
CA CYS A 382 -11.02 -0.03 4.78
C CYS A 382 -10.66 -1.20 5.71
N GLY A 383 -10.42 -0.94 6.98
CA GLY A 383 -10.12 -1.93 8.01
C GLY A 383 -8.70 -2.47 7.99
N GLN A 384 -7.89 -2.18 6.96
CA GLN A 384 -6.53 -2.69 6.81
C GLN A 384 -5.59 -1.62 6.23
N ILE A 385 -4.32 -1.63 6.67
CA ILE A 385 -3.24 -0.81 6.12
C ILE A 385 -1.96 -1.62 6.00
N LYS A 386 -1.25 -1.48 4.87
CA LYS A 386 0.07 -2.05 4.63
C LYS A 386 1.05 -0.89 4.47
N THR A 387 1.91 -0.66 5.48
CA THR A 387 2.82 0.50 5.46
C THR A 387 4.21 0.19 6.03
N GLY A 388 4.69 -1.05 5.84
CA GLY A 388 6.03 -1.50 6.18
C GLY A 388 6.19 -1.89 7.65
N ALA A 389 7.43 -2.02 8.09
CA ALA A 389 7.79 -2.36 9.47
C ALA A 389 7.56 -1.17 10.42
N PRO A 390 7.46 -1.41 11.74
CA PRO A 390 7.48 -0.34 12.75
C PRO A 390 8.90 0.24 12.92
N ALA A 391 9.57 0.53 11.82
CA ALA A 391 10.91 1.08 11.70
C ALA A 391 11.03 1.92 10.42
N ARG A 392 12.01 2.83 10.36
CA ARG A 392 12.19 3.88 9.33
C ARG A 392 11.13 4.96 9.41
N SER A 393 11.56 6.21 9.38
CA SER A 393 10.70 7.38 9.69
C SER A 393 9.50 7.52 8.77
N GLU A 394 9.67 7.26 7.47
CA GLU A 394 8.62 7.34 6.47
C GLU A 394 7.52 6.29 6.65
N ARG A 395 7.83 5.14 7.27
CA ARG A 395 6.84 4.10 7.65
C ARG A 395 6.16 4.48 8.95
N VAL A 396 6.96 4.80 9.97
CA VAL A 396 6.49 5.17 11.31
C VAL A 396 5.62 6.42 11.28
N ALA A 397 5.83 7.35 10.33
CA ALA A 397 4.98 8.54 10.16
C ALA A 397 3.50 8.16 9.98
N LYS A 398 3.18 7.13 9.18
CA LYS A 398 1.82 6.64 8.94
C LYS A 398 1.22 6.02 10.22
N TYR A 399 2.00 5.21 10.95
CA TYR A 399 1.57 4.65 12.24
C TYR A 399 1.31 5.75 13.27
N ASN A 400 2.18 6.74 13.36
CA ASN A 400 2.01 7.87 14.28
C ASN A 400 0.78 8.71 13.91
N GLN A 401 0.46 8.84 12.63
CA GLN A 401 -0.77 9.52 12.20
C GLN A 401 -2.01 8.75 12.65
N LEU A 402 -2.03 7.43 12.53
CA LEU A 402 -3.13 6.61 13.01
C LEU A 402 -3.30 6.69 14.54
N LEU A 403 -2.21 6.79 15.31
CA LEU A 403 -2.28 7.05 16.75
C LEU A 403 -2.95 8.40 17.07
N ARG A 404 -2.63 9.46 16.31
CA ARG A 404 -3.29 10.77 16.48
C ARG A 404 -4.78 10.70 16.14
N ILE A 405 -5.13 9.97 15.07
CA ILE A 405 -6.54 9.76 14.68
C ILE A 405 -7.29 8.97 15.76
N GLU A 406 -6.68 7.91 16.31
CA GLU A 406 -7.27 7.14 17.41
C GLU A 406 -7.53 8.03 18.63
N GLU A 407 -6.55 8.87 19.02
CA GLU A 407 -6.69 9.83 20.13
C GLU A 407 -7.80 10.86 19.86
N GLU A 408 -7.88 11.40 18.64
CA GLU A 408 -8.90 12.38 18.25
C GLU A 408 -10.31 11.78 18.24
N LEU A 409 -10.47 10.54 17.82
CA LEU A 409 -11.74 9.81 17.83
C LEU A 409 -12.18 9.42 19.26
N GLY A 410 -11.23 9.18 20.17
CA GLY A 410 -11.51 8.79 21.54
C GLY A 410 -12.39 7.54 21.61
N ASP A 411 -13.48 7.61 22.38
CA ASP A 411 -14.41 6.48 22.55
C ASP A 411 -15.15 6.07 21.26
N ALA A 412 -15.10 6.89 20.21
CA ALA A 412 -15.69 6.54 18.92
C ALA A 412 -14.74 5.73 18.03
N ALA A 413 -13.46 5.60 18.40
CA ALA A 413 -12.51 4.79 17.66
C ALA A 413 -12.88 3.31 17.73
N GLU A 414 -12.94 2.65 16.57
CA GLU A 414 -13.15 1.21 16.45
C GLU A 414 -11.92 0.59 15.78
N TYR A 415 -11.22 -0.28 16.49
CA TYR A 415 -10.15 -1.06 15.86
C TYR A 415 -10.73 -2.26 15.15
N ALA A 416 -10.49 -2.38 13.85
CA ALA A 416 -11.11 -3.42 13.03
C ALA A 416 -10.77 -4.84 13.49
N GLY A 417 -9.53 -5.08 13.97
CA GLY A 417 -9.12 -6.37 14.50
C GLY A 417 -9.42 -7.53 13.54
N ARG A 418 -9.87 -8.66 14.08
CA ARG A 418 -10.20 -9.84 13.28
C ARG A 418 -11.34 -9.62 12.30
N SER A 419 -12.25 -8.66 12.55
CA SER A 419 -13.38 -8.38 11.67
C SER A 419 -12.96 -7.84 10.29
N ALA A 420 -11.74 -7.28 10.18
CA ALA A 420 -11.18 -6.87 8.91
C ALA A 420 -10.90 -8.04 7.95
N PHE A 421 -10.87 -9.27 8.46
CA PHE A 421 -10.56 -10.49 7.72
C PHE A 421 -11.71 -11.50 7.82
N PRO A 422 -12.83 -11.28 7.13
CA PRO A 422 -14.06 -12.05 7.32
C PRO A 422 -13.94 -13.54 6.93
N ARG A 423 -12.88 -13.91 6.21
CA ARG A 423 -12.61 -15.29 5.77
C ARG A 423 -11.68 -16.05 6.69
N PHE A 424 -10.98 -15.35 7.58
CA PHE A 424 -10.08 -15.97 8.54
C PHE A 424 -10.86 -16.43 9.78
N THR A 425 -11.11 -17.71 9.85
CA THR A 425 -11.72 -18.39 10.99
C THR A 425 -10.66 -19.31 11.62
N ALA A 426 -9.91 -18.78 12.57
CA ALA A 426 -9.01 -19.61 13.37
C ALA A 426 -9.76 -20.31 14.49
#